data_e53097928800a4046e919a2dbc860b70
#
_entry.id   e53097928800a4046e919a2dbc860b70
#
_cell.length_a   1.000
_cell.length_b   1.000
_cell.length_c   1.000
_cell.angle_alpha   90.00
_cell.angle_beta   90.00
_cell.angle_gamma   90.00
#
_symmetry.space_group_name_H-M   'P 1'
#
loop_
_entity.id
_entity.type
_entity.pdbx_description
1 polymer ?
#
loop_
_entity_poly.entity_id
_entity_poly.type
_entity_poly.pdbx_seq_one_letter_code
_entity_poly.pdbx_strand_id
1 'polypeptide(L)'
;MIARIAGSPKHQNSIRKVADIFPEVPILCHHMSGLNVNNSKELISNVMESSEYNNIYLKFSGYNYVLGANQRWNFPYDDAMWIYKEAYQNFGSRMVWGSDFPVVKFSSTYKQALETLRTYCDFISKEDKKKILGENMYDLINKLT
;
A
#
# COMPACT_ATOMS: atom_id res chain seq x y z
N MET A 1 8.15 -15.89 9.17
CA MET A 1 8.34 -15.60 7.69
C MET A 1 7.32 -14.57 7.26
N ILE A 2 7.69 -13.59 6.41
CA ILE A 2 6.76 -12.64 5.79
C ILE A 2 6.74 -12.94 4.28
N ALA A 3 5.55 -13.24 3.73
CA ALA A 3 5.39 -13.38 2.30
C ALA A 3 5.27 -12.00 1.64
N ARG A 4 6.15 -11.69 0.68
CA ARG A 4 6.12 -10.43 -0.08
C ARG A 4 5.66 -10.71 -1.50
N ILE A 5 4.56 -10.09 -1.90
CA ILE A 5 3.94 -10.35 -3.20
C ILE A 5 3.87 -9.06 -4.02
N ALA A 6 4.53 -9.06 -5.17
CA ALA A 6 4.37 -8.04 -6.20
C ALA A 6 3.20 -8.46 -7.12
N GLY A 7 2.00 -8.35 -6.59
CA GLY A 7 0.77 -8.70 -7.30
C GLY A 7 0.17 -7.50 -8.04
N SER A 8 -0.84 -7.79 -8.85
CA SER A 8 -1.71 -6.78 -9.45
C SER A 8 -3.14 -6.96 -8.92
N PRO A 9 -4.06 -6.02 -9.20
CA PRO A 9 -5.47 -6.18 -8.82
C PRO A 9 -6.11 -7.48 -9.32
N LYS A 10 -5.64 -8.02 -10.46
CA LYS A 10 -6.13 -9.29 -11.02
C LYS A 10 -5.71 -10.54 -10.25
N HIS A 11 -4.69 -10.46 -9.41
CA HIS A 11 -4.16 -11.59 -8.65
C HIS A 11 -4.76 -11.72 -7.24
N GLN A 12 -5.66 -10.81 -6.84
CA GLN A 12 -6.14 -10.75 -5.46
C GLN A 12 -6.85 -12.02 -5.00
N ASN A 13 -7.65 -12.66 -5.86
CA ASN A 13 -8.29 -13.93 -5.54
C ASN A 13 -7.28 -15.04 -5.17
N SER A 14 -6.13 -15.07 -5.87
CA SER A 14 -5.07 -16.04 -5.56
C SER A 14 -4.35 -15.69 -4.26
N ILE A 15 -4.16 -14.40 -4.00
CA ILE A 15 -3.54 -13.91 -2.75
C ILE A 15 -4.43 -14.26 -1.55
N ARG A 16 -5.75 -14.03 -1.65
CA ARG A 16 -6.71 -14.40 -0.61
C ARG A 16 -6.74 -15.90 -0.33
N LYS A 17 -6.68 -16.74 -1.38
CA LYS A 17 -6.56 -18.21 -1.20
C LYS A 17 -5.29 -18.60 -0.43
N VAL A 18 -4.16 -17.94 -0.70
CA VAL A 18 -2.93 -18.17 0.07
C VAL A 18 -3.09 -17.69 1.51
N ALA A 19 -3.77 -16.58 1.74
CA ALA A 19 -4.04 -16.06 3.07
C ALA A 19 -4.91 -17.02 3.91
N ASP A 20 -5.89 -17.67 3.28
CA ASP A 20 -6.73 -18.70 3.93
C ASP A 20 -5.94 -19.94 4.31
N ILE A 21 -5.03 -20.38 3.42
CA ILE A 21 -4.22 -21.60 3.66
C ILE A 21 -3.17 -21.37 4.76
N PHE A 22 -2.63 -20.14 4.83
CA PHE A 22 -1.55 -19.78 5.75
C PHE A 22 -1.92 -18.54 6.59
N PRO A 23 -2.94 -18.64 7.48
CA PRO A 23 -3.44 -17.47 8.22
C PRO A 23 -2.42 -16.87 9.19
N GLU A 24 -1.43 -17.66 9.62
CA GLU A 24 -0.33 -17.21 10.49
C GLU A 24 0.79 -16.47 9.75
N VAL A 25 0.80 -16.53 8.40
CA VAL A 25 1.84 -15.89 7.59
C VAL A 25 1.38 -14.49 7.15
N PRO A 26 2.02 -13.41 7.60
CA PRO A 26 1.74 -12.08 7.08
C PRO A 26 2.08 -12.00 5.59
N ILE A 27 1.13 -11.51 4.81
CA ILE A 27 1.27 -11.29 3.36
C ILE A 27 1.36 -9.79 3.12
N LEU A 28 2.51 -9.33 2.62
CA LEU A 28 2.71 -7.92 2.29
C LEU A 28 2.56 -7.72 0.78
N CYS A 29 1.45 -7.11 0.38
CA CYS A 29 1.14 -6.76 -1.00
C CYS A 29 1.86 -5.47 -1.38
N HIS A 30 2.85 -5.55 -2.28
CA HIS A 30 3.71 -4.44 -2.67
C HIS A 30 2.97 -3.41 -3.54
N HIS A 31 3.42 -2.14 -3.44
CA HIS A 31 3.08 -1.06 -4.36
C HIS A 31 1.57 -0.90 -4.55
N MET A 32 0.83 -0.74 -3.43
CA MET A 32 -0.64 -0.64 -3.45
C MET A 32 -1.31 -1.80 -4.22
N SER A 33 -0.70 -2.99 -4.25
CA SER A 33 -1.14 -4.12 -5.08
C SER A 33 -1.26 -3.79 -6.58
N GLY A 34 -0.44 -2.88 -7.06
CA GLY A 34 -0.48 -2.43 -8.45
C GLY A 34 -1.72 -1.60 -8.81
N LEU A 35 -2.41 -1.02 -7.82
CA LEU A 35 -3.47 -0.06 -8.06
C LEU A 35 -2.94 1.15 -8.82
N ASN A 36 -3.78 1.64 -9.73
CA ASN A 36 -3.50 2.80 -10.57
C ASN A 36 -4.76 3.66 -10.70
N VAL A 37 -4.59 4.98 -10.83
CA VAL A 37 -5.69 5.96 -10.96
C VAL A 37 -6.64 5.66 -12.15
N ASN A 38 -6.17 4.90 -13.13
CA ASN A 38 -6.96 4.51 -14.31
C ASN A 38 -7.59 3.11 -14.18
N ASN A 39 -7.46 2.44 -13.04
CA ASN A 39 -8.11 1.14 -12.84
C ASN A 39 -9.64 1.29 -12.80
N SER A 40 -10.34 0.27 -13.30
CA SER A 40 -11.79 0.19 -13.15
C SER A 40 -12.17 0.03 -11.67
N LYS A 41 -13.39 0.42 -11.33
CA LYS A 41 -13.94 0.25 -9.97
C LYS A 41 -13.88 -1.21 -9.51
N GLU A 42 -14.12 -2.15 -10.42
CA GLU A 42 -14.07 -3.59 -10.16
C GLU A 42 -12.65 -4.03 -9.72
N LEU A 43 -11.61 -3.57 -10.43
CA LEU A 43 -10.23 -3.88 -10.07
C LEU A 43 -9.83 -3.29 -8.72
N ILE A 44 -10.31 -2.10 -8.41
CA ILE A 44 -10.09 -1.44 -7.12
C ILE A 44 -10.79 -2.23 -6.02
N SER A 45 -12.09 -2.54 -6.20
CA SER A 45 -12.86 -3.35 -5.24
C SER A 45 -12.18 -4.67 -4.94
N ASN A 46 -11.69 -5.36 -5.97
CA ASN A 46 -10.98 -6.63 -5.80
C ASN A 46 -9.74 -6.53 -4.88
N VAL A 47 -9.04 -5.40 -4.89
CA VAL A 47 -7.94 -5.15 -3.93
C VAL A 47 -8.49 -4.87 -2.54
N MET A 48 -9.56 -4.05 -2.44
CA MET A 48 -10.13 -3.67 -1.15
C MET A 48 -10.74 -4.86 -0.40
N GLU A 49 -11.35 -5.81 -1.10
CA GLU A 49 -11.84 -7.08 -0.53
C GLU A 49 -10.76 -7.87 0.21
N SER A 50 -9.49 -7.72 -0.18
CA SER A 50 -8.39 -8.38 0.53
C SER A 50 -8.15 -7.82 1.94
N SER A 51 -8.77 -6.70 2.28
CA SER A 51 -8.77 -6.14 3.65
C SER A 51 -9.57 -6.98 4.64
N GLU A 52 -10.43 -7.88 4.20
CA GLU A 52 -11.16 -8.80 5.07
C GLU A 52 -10.23 -9.86 5.72
N TYR A 53 -9.02 -10.02 5.18
CA TYR A 53 -8.02 -10.97 5.64
C TYR A 53 -7.03 -10.30 6.60
N ASN A 54 -7.03 -10.72 7.86
CA ASN A 54 -6.22 -10.09 8.92
C ASN A 54 -4.70 -10.21 8.72
N ASN A 55 -4.26 -11.19 7.94
CA ASN A 55 -2.85 -11.42 7.62
C ASN A 55 -2.40 -10.75 6.32
N ILE A 56 -3.30 -10.02 5.61
CA ILE A 56 -2.92 -9.24 4.42
C ILE A 56 -2.66 -7.79 4.81
N TYR A 57 -1.49 -7.31 4.40
CA TYR A 57 -1.02 -5.93 4.57
C TYR A 57 -0.78 -5.29 3.21
N LEU A 58 -1.11 -4.01 3.08
CA LEU A 58 -0.88 -3.26 1.86
C LEU A 58 0.33 -2.34 2.00
N LYS A 59 1.29 -2.44 1.08
CA LYS A 59 2.46 -1.55 1.10
C LYS A 59 2.16 -0.23 0.40
N PHE A 60 2.12 0.84 1.18
CA PHE A 60 2.02 2.22 0.70
C PHE A 60 3.35 2.65 0.08
N SER A 61 3.48 2.43 -1.22
CA SER A 61 4.71 2.67 -1.99
C SER A 61 4.40 2.61 -3.49
N GLY A 62 5.42 2.82 -4.31
CA GLY A 62 5.29 2.65 -5.77
C GLY A 62 4.46 3.76 -6.42
N TYR A 63 4.73 5.01 -6.05
CA TYR A 63 4.00 6.19 -6.55
C TYR A 63 3.93 6.26 -8.07
N ASN A 64 5.03 5.88 -8.74
CA ASN A 64 5.10 5.81 -10.20
C ASN A 64 4.15 4.79 -10.84
N TYR A 65 3.68 3.80 -10.07
CA TYR A 65 2.68 2.84 -10.55
C TYR A 65 1.25 3.33 -10.31
N VAL A 66 1.02 4.01 -9.18
CA VAL A 66 -0.30 4.55 -8.82
C VAL A 66 -0.67 5.73 -9.69
N LEU A 67 0.29 6.60 -9.97
CA LEU A 67 0.09 7.80 -10.76
C LEU A 67 -0.08 7.50 -12.25
N GLY A 68 -0.92 8.25 -12.94
CA GLY A 68 -0.94 8.27 -14.40
C GLY A 68 0.37 8.79 -14.99
N ALA A 69 0.69 8.40 -16.21
CA ALA A 69 1.96 8.75 -16.86
C ALA A 69 2.24 10.26 -16.90
N ASN A 70 1.19 11.07 -17.02
CA ASN A 70 1.27 12.53 -17.09
C ASN A 70 1.33 13.23 -15.73
N GLN A 71 1.19 12.48 -14.61
CA GLN A 71 1.03 13.03 -13.26
C GLN A 71 2.22 12.71 -12.33
N ARG A 72 3.23 12.01 -12.83
CA ARG A 72 4.34 11.47 -12.02
C ARG A 72 5.11 12.51 -11.22
N TRP A 73 5.15 13.75 -11.68
CA TRP A 73 5.90 14.85 -11.05
C TRP A 73 5.03 15.90 -10.38
N ASN A 74 3.70 15.70 -10.35
CA ASN A 74 2.75 16.64 -9.77
C ASN A 74 2.61 16.41 -8.26
N PHE A 75 3.70 16.64 -7.52
CA PHE A 75 3.64 16.60 -6.06
C PHE A 75 2.71 17.70 -5.53
N PRO A 76 1.82 17.42 -4.57
CA PRO A 76 1.75 16.25 -3.69
C PRO A 76 0.89 15.06 -4.19
N TYR A 77 0.61 14.94 -5.46
CA TYR A 77 -0.10 13.83 -6.09
C TYR A 77 -1.60 13.80 -5.78
N ASP A 78 -2.24 14.96 -5.81
CA ASP A 78 -3.65 15.15 -5.47
C ASP A 78 -4.57 14.20 -6.25
N ASP A 79 -4.26 13.96 -7.52
CA ASP A 79 -5.02 13.06 -8.38
C ASP A 79 -5.02 11.58 -7.91
N ALA A 80 -4.06 11.18 -7.08
CA ALA A 80 -3.97 9.84 -6.53
C ALA A 80 -4.47 9.74 -5.07
N MET A 81 -4.75 10.87 -4.41
CA MET A 81 -5.13 10.88 -2.99
C MET A 81 -6.39 10.07 -2.71
N TRP A 82 -7.32 10.02 -3.66
CA TRP A 82 -8.54 9.24 -3.51
C TRP A 82 -8.27 7.72 -3.41
N ILE A 83 -7.29 7.18 -4.15
CA ILE A 83 -6.88 5.76 -4.04
C ILE A 83 -6.26 5.48 -2.67
N TYR A 84 -5.41 6.37 -2.17
CA TYR A 84 -4.81 6.22 -0.85
C TYR A 84 -5.85 6.29 0.26
N LYS A 85 -6.84 7.17 0.11
CA LYS A 85 -7.97 7.27 1.03
C LYS A 85 -8.82 6.01 1.02
N GLU A 86 -9.17 5.51 -0.16
CA GLU A 86 -9.91 4.26 -0.34
C GLU A 86 -9.19 3.08 0.31
N ALA A 87 -7.88 2.95 0.06
CA ALA A 87 -7.07 1.91 0.67
C ALA A 87 -7.05 2.01 2.21
N TYR A 88 -6.90 3.21 2.76
CA TYR A 88 -6.92 3.42 4.21
C TYR A 88 -8.31 3.14 4.82
N GLN A 89 -9.39 3.50 4.16
CA GLN A 89 -10.75 3.21 4.62
C GLN A 89 -11.02 1.71 4.75
N ASN A 90 -10.40 0.88 3.90
CA ASN A 90 -10.56 -0.57 3.92
C ASN A 90 -9.52 -1.27 4.81
N PHE A 91 -8.24 -1.00 4.62
CA PHE A 91 -7.16 -1.66 5.36
C PHE A 91 -6.89 -1.05 6.74
N GLY A 92 -7.34 0.18 6.98
CA GLY A 92 -7.04 0.91 8.21
C GLY A 92 -5.53 1.04 8.44
N SER A 93 -5.08 0.75 9.64
CA SER A 93 -3.66 0.78 9.98
C SER A 93 -2.85 -0.41 9.43
N ARG A 94 -3.47 -1.43 8.82
CA ARG A 94 -2.76 -2.58 8.23
C ARG A 94 -2.08 -2.24 6.90
N MET A 95 -1.34 -1.16 6.92
CA MET A 95 -0.52 -0.70 5.82
C MET A 95 0.93 -0.55 6.29
N VAL A 96 1.87 -0.61 5.35
CA VAL A 96 3.30 -0.43 5.61
C VAL A 96 3.89 0.53 4.58
N TRP A 97 4.49 1.60 5.04
CA TRP A 97 5.16 2.53 4.12
C TRP A 97 6.49 1.98 3.60
N GLY A 98 6.81 2.34 2.37
CA GLY A 98 8.13 2.11 1.78
C GLY A 98 8.41 3.07 0.63
N SER A 99 9.65 3.49 0.49
CA SER A 99 10.08 4.45 -0.53
C SER A 99 10.09 3.88 -1.95
N ASP A 100 10.25 2.57 -2.08
CA ASP A 100 10.55 1.92 -3.36
C ASP A 100 11.86 2.44 -4.00
N PHE A 101 12.84 2.78 -3.17
CA PHE A 101 14.15 3.23 -3.65
C PHE A 101 14.89 2.07 -4.34
N PRO A 102 15.55 2.28 -5.50
CA PRO A 102 15.77 3.57 -6.19
C PRO A 102 14.65 3.96 -7.18
N VAL A 103 13.63 3.11 -7.41
CA VAL A 103 12.58 3.30 -8.42
C VAL A 103 11.75 4.57 -8.16
N VAL A 104 11.59 4.97 -6.91
CA VAL A 104 10.93 6.22 -6.53
C VAL A 104 11.46 7.44 -7.29
N LYS A 105 12.74 7.44 -7.68
CA LYS A 105 13.36 8.54 -8.42
C LYS A 105 12.78 8.79 -9.80
N PHE A 106 12.01 7.86 -10.36
CA PHE A 106 11.33 8.07 -11.63
C PHE A 106 10.09 8.96 -11.55
N SER A 107 9.60 9.25 -10.32
CA SER A 107 8.38 10.04 -10.13
C SER A 107 8.47 11.04 -8.98
N SER A 108 9.46 10.91 -8.09
CA SER A 108 9.61 11.78 -6.92
C SER A 108 10.98 11.65 -6.27
N THR A 109 11.27 12.55 -5.33
CA THR A 109 12.36 12.38 -4.39
C THR A 109 11.92 11.49 -3.22
N TYR A 110 12.88 10.89 -2.49
CA TYR A 110 12.60 10.15 -1.26
C TYR A 110 11.79 11.00 -0.26
N LYS A 111 12.15 12.29 -0.12
CA LYS A 111 11.45 13.22 0.78
C LYS A 111 9.99 13.42 0.35
N GLN A 112 9.72 13.64 -0.92
CA GLN A 112 8.36 13.78 -1.43
C GLN A 112 7.54 12.50 -1.18
N ALA A 113 8.10 11.32 -1.44
CA ALA A 113 7.44 10.05 -1.16
C ALA A 113 7.07 9.89 0.32
N LEU A 114 7.96 10.29 1.23
CA LEU A 114 7.71 10.27 2.67
C LEU A 114 6.64 11.29 3.08
N GLU A 115 6.75 12.52 2.59
CA GLU A 115 5.83 13.61 2.95
C GLU A 115 4.41 13.37 2.39
N THR A 116 4.26 12.65 1.28
CA THR A 116 2.94 12.25 0.78
C THR A 116 2.12 11.59 1.89
N LEU A 117 2.70 10.63 2.62
CA LEU A 117 2.01 10.00 3.74
C LEU A 117 1.99 10.90 4.98
N ARG A 118 3.13 11.47 5.36
CA ARG A 118 3.28 12.22 6.62
C ARG A 118 2.41 13.45 6.69
N THR A 119 2.38 14.20 5.60
CA THR A 119 1.80 15.54 5.56
C THR A 119 0.50 15.59 4.77
N TYR A 120 0.48 14.98 3.58
CA TYR A 120 -0.61 15.21 2.64
C TYR A 120 -1.76 14.19 2.74
N CYS A 121 -1.56 13.01 3.34
CA CYS A 121 -2.66 12.11 3.69
C CYS A 121 -3.31 12.56 5.02
N ASP A 122 -4.02 13.68 5.02
CA ASP A 122 -4.66 14.28 6.20
C ASP A 122 -5.81 13.42 6.77
N PHE A 123 -6.39 12.57 5.92
CA PHE A 123 -7.43 11.59 6.28
C PHE A 123 -6.91 10.43 7.15
N ILE A 124 -5.59 10.25 7.29
CA ILE A 124 -4.98 9.23 8.15
C ILE A 124 -4.67 9.84 9.53
N SER A 125 -5.10 9.18 10.59
CA SER A 125 -4.83 9.64 11.96
C SER A 125 -3.32 9.69 12.25
N LYS A 126 -2.92 10.56 13.20
CA LYS A 126 -1.51 10.66 13.60
C LYS A 126 -0.98 9.33 14.15
N GLU A 127 -1.83 8.58 14.84
CA GLU A 127 -1.48 7.28 15.39
C GLU A 127 -1.26 6.23 14.30
N ASP A 128 -2.19 6.15 13.34
CA ASP A 128 -2.04 5.21 12.25
C ASP A 128 -0.88 5.56 11.32
N LYS A 129 -0.56 6.86 11.16
CA LYS A 129 0.66 7.27 10.45
C LYS A 129 1.93 6.70 11.08
N LYS A 130 2.03 6.66 12.43
CA LYS A 130 3.18 6.04 13.11
C LYS A 130 3.26 4.55 12.81
N LYS A 131 2.13 3.84 12.92
CA LYS A 131 2.05 2.41 12.60
C LYS A 131 2.48 2.14 11.16
N ILE A 132 1.91 2.86 10.21
CA ILE A 132 2.18 2.69 8.78
C ILE A 132 3.65 3.04 8.44
N LEU A 133 4.21 4.08 9.07
CA LEU A 133 5.57 4.53 8.80
C LEU A 133 6.67 3.61 9.33
N GLY A 134 6.39 2.75 10.33
CA GLY A 134 7.43 1.88 10.85
C GLY A 134 6.97 0.83 11.87
N GLU A 135 6.06 1.15 12.77
CA GLU A 135 5.68 0.26 13.88
C GLU A 135 5.16 -1.09 13.37
N ASN A 136 4.30 -1.09 12.34
CA ASN A 136 3.78 -2.33 11.75
C ASN A 136 4.89 -3.23 11.21
N MET A 137 5.87 -2.66 10.51
CA MET A 137 6.97 -3.46 9.99
C MET A 137 7.86 -3.98 11.11
N TYR A 138 8.11 -3.17 12.14
CA TYR A 138 8.84 -3.57 13.34
C TYR A 138 8.15 -4.76 14.03
N ASP A 139 6.84 -4.66 14.25
CA ASP A 139 6.07 -5.74 14.89
C ASP A 139 6.02 -7.00 14.04
N LEU A 140 5.87 -6.87 12.71
CA LEU A 140 5.89 -8.02 11.80
C LEU A 140 7.23 -8.75 11.82
N ILE A 141 8.35 -8.03 11.94
CA ILE A 141 9.69 -8.63 12.03
C ILE A 141 9.88 -9.32 13.37
N ASN A 142 9.50 -8.67 14.48
CA ASN A 142 9.70 -9.20 15.83
C ASN A 142 8.82 -10.42 16.16
N LYS A 143 7.65 -10.55 15.53
CA LYS A 143 6.83 -11.77 15.63
C LYS A 143 7.45 -13.00 14.97
N LEU A 144 8.57 -12.83 14.26
CA LEU A 144 9.28 -13.89 13.54
C LEU A 144 10.50 -14.41 14.30
N THR A 145 10.88 -13.74 15.36
CA THR A 145 11.94 -14.16 16.30
C THR A 145 11.33 -14.87 17.49
#